data_33d406aa8b74cf54b0acfd013a024e8d
#
_entry.id   33d406aa8b74cf54b0acfd013a024e8d
#
_cell.length_a   1.000
_cell.length_b   1.000
_cell.length_c   1.000
_cell.angle_alpha   90.00
_cell.angle_beta   90.00
_cell.angle_gamma   90.00
#
_symmetry.space_group_name_H-M   'P 1'
#
loop_
_entity.id
_entity.type
_entity.pdbx_description
1 polymer ?
#
loop_
_entity_poly.entity_id
_entity_poly.type
_entity_poly.pdbx_seq_one_letter_code
_entity_poly.pdbx_strand_id
1 'polypeptide(L)'
;MSEVGPRVPDPRMIPSWQVEPRREQQPTLPAPSSSGGYDDDLVVRPFLLTGGRTQPIQDGLRVESLLSAQPAALSAPLRFEARRIVEICQRPASVAELAVGLGVPLGVVRVLAADLLVDGYLRRVEQGELSIEMIERIRDRVRAL
;
A
#
# COMPACT_ATOMS: atom_id res chain seq x y z
N MET A 1 67.85 4.86 -13.08
CA MET A 1 66.43 4.70 -13.34
C MET A 1 65.82 4.17 -12.07
N SER A 2 65.25 5.04 -11.24
CA SER A 2 64.68 4.68 -9.93
C SER A 2 63.18 4.73 -10.05
N GLU A 3 62.55 3.55 -10.06
CA GLU A 3 61.11 3.41 -9.98
C GLU A 3 60.64 3.79 -8.57
N VAL A 4 59.99 4.93 -8.46
CA VAL A 4 59.25 5.30 -7.25
C VAL A 4 57.87 4.62 -7.35
N GLY A 5 57.76 3.46 -6.73
CA GLY A 5 56.47 2.78 -6.57
C GLY A 5 55.48 3.63 -5.74
N PRO A 6 54.18 3.45 -5.91
CA PRO A 6 53.16 4.21 -5.16
C PRO A 6 53.32 3.93 -3.66
N ARG A 7 53.58 5.03 -2.90
CA ARG A 7 53.61 4.95 -1.43
C ARG A 7 52.24 4.58 -0.88
N VAL A 8 52.19 3.42 -0.28
CA VAL A 8 51.03 3.03 0.53
C VAL A 8 51.00 3.94 1.77
N PRO A 9 49.89 4.58 2.09
CA PRO A 9 49.79 5.43 3.27
C PRO A 9 50.03 4.62 4.54
N ASP A 10 50.77 5.23 5.50
CA ASP A 10 51.13 4.64 6.77
C ASP A 10 49.82 4.30 7.56
N PRO A 11 49.61 3.04 8.00
CA PRO A 11 48.45 2.64 8.77
C PRO A 11 48.30 3.41 10.09
N ARG A 12 49.32 4.12 10.56
CA ARG A 12 49.26 4.97 11.76
C ARG A 12 48.60 6.33 11.50
N MET A 13 48.36 6.70 10.25
CA MET A 13 47.67 7.94 9.87
C MET A 13 46.14 7.76 9.71
N ILE A 14 45.65 6.57 9.86
CA ILE A 14 44.19 6.35 9.87
C ILE A 14 43.71 6.60 11.29
N PRO A 15 42.95 7.69 11.56
CA PRO A 15 42.36 7.87 12.88
C PRO A 15 41.47 6.66 13.13
N SER A 16 41.83 5.90 14.17
CA SER A 16 40.98 4.85 14.68
C SER A 16 39.72 5.52 15.22
N TRP A 17 38.68 5.54 14.42
CA TRP A 17 37.33 5.80 14.91
C TRP A 17 37.00 4.62 15.84
N GLN A 18 37.33 4.80 17.12
CA GLN A 18 36.75 3.99 18.17
C GLN A 18 35.26 4.33 18.14
N VAL A 19 34.54 3.61 17.30
CA VAL A 19 33.09 3.48 17.48
C VAL A 19 32.95 2.68 18.76
N GLU A 20 32.90 3.38 19.90
CA GLU A 20 32.35 2.77 21.10
C GLU A 20 31.01 2.20 20.68
N PRO A 21 30.74 0.90 20.93
CA PRO A 21 29.43 0.38 20.71
C PRO A 21 28.49 1.18 21.63
N ARG A 22 27.88 2.22 21.06
CA ARG A 22 26.76 2.89 21.68
C ARG A 22 25.79 1.75 21.99
N ARG A 23 25.73 1.34 23.24
CA ARG A 23 24.63 0.53 23.72
C ARG A 23 23.39 1.29 23.30
N GLU A 24 22.84 0.90 22.17
CA GLU A 24 21.51 1.27 21.78
C GLU A 24 20.64 0.80 22.97
N GLN A 25 20.33 1.74 23.83
CA GLN A 25 19.17 1.63 24.68
C GLN A 25 18.03 1.46 23.68
N GLN A 26 17.73 0.19 23.37
CA GLN A 26 16.47 -0.13 22.75
C GLN A 26 15.42 0.65 23.51
N PRO A 27 14.68 1.55 22.86
CA PRO A 27 13.53 2.13 23.52
C PRO A 27 12.70 0.92 23.93
N THR A 28 12.61 0.68 25.24
CA THR A 28 11.65 -0.23 25.81
C THR A 28 10.31 0.33 25.41
N LEU A 29 9.77 -0.21 24.31
CA LEU A 29 8.37 -0.02 23.98
C LEU A 29 7.60 -0.40 25.25
N PRO A 30 6.78 0.49 25.79
CA PRO A 30 5.94 0.13 26.92
C PRO A 30 5.19 -1.13 26.51
N ALA A 31 5.26 -2.17 27.33
CA ALA A 31 4.47 -3.37 27.12
C ALA A 31 3.02 -2.92 26.88
N PRO A 32 2.33 -3.44 25.86
CA PRO A 32 0.96 -3.10 25.65
C PRO A 32 0.19 -3.45 26.91
N SER A 33 -0.24 -2.42 27.62
CA SER A 33 -1.15 -2.58 28.74
C SER A 33 -2.44 -3.19 28.20
N SER A 34 -2.66 -4.44 28.51
CA SER A 34 -3.84 -5.21 28.24
C SER A 34 -5.03 -4.62 29.02
N SER A 35 -5.64 -3.56 28.49
CA SER A 35 -6.96 -3.09 28.94
C SER A 35 -7.57 -2.17 27.88
N GLY A 36 -8.18 -2.75 26.91
CA GLY A 36 -9.00 -2.09 25.91
C GLY A 36 -9.37 -3.14 24.87
N GLY A 37 -10.60 -3.66 24.98
CA GLY A 37 -11.12 -4.70 24.10
C GLY A 37 -11.15 -4.25 22.65
N TYR A 38 -10.02 -4.46 22.00
CA TYR A 38 -9.97 -4.65 20.57
C TYR A 38 -10.13 -6.14 20.37
N ASP A 39 -11.16 -6.53 19.63
CA ASP A 39 -11.36 -7.90 19.22
C ASP A 39 -10.03 -8.44 18.68
N ASP A 40 -9.40 -9.30 19.48
CA ASP A 40 -8.09 -9.93 19.21
C ASP A 40 -8.14 -10.83 17.96
N ASP A 41 -9.32 -11.00 17.39
CA ASP A 41 -9.61 -11.78 16.18
C ASP A 41 -9.31 -11.01 14.87
N LEU A 42 -8.95 -9.73 14.92
CA LEU A 42 -8.76 -8.89 13.72
C LEU A 42 -7.30 -8.48 13.46
N VAL A 43 -6.33 -8.95 14.23
CA VAL A 43 -4.92 -8.82 13.87
C VAL A 43 -4.56 -9.90 12.85
N VAL A 44 -5.24 -9.91 11.74
CA VAL A 44 -4.84 -10.70 10.59
C VAL A 44 -3.48 -10.18 10.15
N ARG A 45 -2.45 -10.99 10.30
CA ARG A 45 -1.09 -10.60 9.90
C ARG A 45 -1.12 -10.24 8.40
N PRO A 46 -0.80 -9.00 8.00
CA PRO A 46 -0.91 -8.56 6.60
C PRO A 46 -0.23 -9.49 5.61
N PHE A 47 0.88 -10.12 6.02
CA PHE A 47 1.64 -11.08 5.23
C PHE A 47 0.87 -12.36 4.87
N LEU A 48 -0.05 -12.80 5.70
CA LEU A 48 -0.87 -13.97 5.41
C LEU A 48 -1.90 -13.67 4.32
N LEU A 49 -2.43 -12.46 4.31
CA LEU A 49 -3.40 -12.01 3.31
C LEU A 49 -2.79 -11.88 1.92
N THR A 50 -1.56 -11.36 1.86
CA THR A 50 -0.87 -11.10 0.59
C THR A 50 0.01 -12.26 0.13
N GLY A 51 0.03 -13.39 0.87
CA GLY A 51 0.93 -14.51 0.59
C GLY A 51 2.41 -14.14 0.67
N GLY A 52 2.77 -13.21 1.58
CA GLY A 52 4.13 -12.73 1.78
C GLY A 52 4.55 -11.60 0.84
N ARG A 53 3.66 -11.14 -0.04
CA ARG A 53 3.97 -10.03 -0.96
C ARG A 53 3.77 -8.68 -0.30
N THR A 54 4.73 -7.79 -0.52
CA THR A 54 4.69 -6.41 -0.01
C THR A 54 4.40 -5.39 -1.11
N GLN A 55 4.47 -5.81 -2.38
CA GLN A 55 4.23 -4.95 -3.54
C GLN A 55 3.12 -5.53 -4.42
N PRO A 56 2.25 -4.69 -4.98
CA PRO A 56 1.25 -5.11 -5.93
C PRO A 56 1.90 -5.54 -7.26
N ILE A 57 1.34 -6.54 -7.93
CA ILE A 57 1.81 -7.02 -9.25
C ILE A 57 1.60 -5.93 -10.32
N GLN A 58 0.58 -5.11 -10.18
CA GLN A 58 0.34 -3.93 -11.01
C GLN A 58 0.62 -2.66 -10.23
N ASP A 59 1.65 -1.94 -10.66
CA ASP A 59 1.87 -0.56 -10.24
C ASP A 59 0.80 0.34 -10.86
N GLY A 60 0.31 1.32 -10.07
CA GLY A 60 -0.61 2.34 -10.59
C GLY A 60 -2.00 2.33 -9.97
N LEU A 61 -2.27 1.49 -8.96
CA LEU A 61 -3.46 1.68 -8.13
C LEU A 61 -3.22 2.82 -7.15
N ARG A 62 -3.85 3.95 -7.44
CA ARG A 62 -3.88 5.10 -6.53
C ARG A 62 -4.94 4.90 -5.46
N VAL A 63 -4.85 5.68 -4.39
CA VAL A 63 -5.81 5.66 -3.26
C VAL A 63 -7.23 5.96 -3.74
N GLU A 64 -7.35 6.87 -4.70
CA GLU A 64 -8.59 7.33 -5.32
C GLU A 64 -9.05 6.46 -6.51
N SER A 65 -8.26 5.46 -6.94
CA SER A 65 -8.64 4.59 -8.05
C SER A 65 -9.94 3.88 -7.77
N LEU A 66 -10.94 4.07 -8.63
CA LEU A 66 -12.23 3.40 -8.52
C LEU A 66 -12.18 2.01 -9.16
N LEU A 67 -12.70 1.05 -8.42
CA LEU A 67 -12.79 -0.35 -8.82
C LEU A 67 -14.23 -0.80 -8.83
N SER A 68 -14.59 -1.68 -9.76
CA SER A 68 -15.91 -2.29 -9.85
C SER A 68 -15.76 -3.78 -10.08
N ALA A 69 -16.60 -4.58 -9.43
CA ALA A 69 -16.61 -6.02 -9.60
C ALA A 69 -17.17 -6.42 -10.96
N GLN A 70 -16.57 -7.45 -11.54
CA GLN A 70 -17.10 -8.12 -12.71
C GLN A 70 -18.17 -9.14 -12.29
N PRO A 71 -19.21 -9.37 -13.10
CA PRO A 71 -20.27 -10.35 -12.76
C PRO A 71 -19.73 -11.75 -12.45
N ALA A 72 -18.68 -12.18 -13.17
CA ALA A 72 -18.04 -13.47 -12.96
C ALA A 72 -17.40 -13.63 -11.57
N ALA A 73 -17.00 -12.53 -10.92
CA ALA A 73 -16.38 -12.55 -9.61
C ALA A 73 -17.35 -13.01 -8.51
N LEU A 74 -18.64 -12.80 -8.68
CA LEU A 74 -19.66 -13.15 -7.68
C LEU A 74 -19.81 -14.66 -7.48
N SER A 75 -19.55 -15.44 -8.51
CA SER A 75 -19.61 -16.91 -8.50
C SER A 75 -18.24 -17.58 -8.33
N ALA A 76 -17.16 -16.79 -8.27
CA ALA A 76 -15.81 -17.31 -8.13
C ALA A 76 -15.53 -17.86 -6.72
N PRO A 77 -14.71 -18.90 -6.56
CA PRO A 77 -14.32 -19.45 -5.26
C PRO A 77 -13.24 -18.57 -4.61
N LEU A 78 -13.61 -17.35 -4.24
CA LEU A 78 -12.70 -16.39 -3.63
C LEU A 78 -12.56 -16.61 -2.12
N ARG A 79 -11.36 -16.34 -1.60
CA ARG A 79 -11.08 -16.32 -0.16
C ARG A 79 -11.79 -15.14 0.53
N PHE A 80 -11.89 -15.18 1.86
CA PHE A 80 -12.69 -14.27 2.65
C PHE A 80 -12.49 -12.78 2.29
N GLU A 81 -11.26 -12.28 2.28
CA GLU A 81 -10.95 -10.87 2.02
C GLU A 81 -11.20 -10.51 0.55
N ALA A 82 -10.78 -11.38 -0.37
CA ALA A 82 -11.01 -11.18 -1.79
C ALA A 82 -12.52 -11.15 -2.11
N ARG A 83 -13.28 -12.03 -1.48
CA ARG A 83 -14.75 -12.05 -1.60
C ARG A 83 -15.36 -10.76 -1.05
N ARG A 84 -14.87 -10.30 0.11
CA ARG A 84 -15.35 -9.05 0.71
C ARG A 84 -15.06 -7.84 -0.17
N ILE A 85 -13.89 -7.79 -0.82
CA ILE A 85 -13.57 -6.75 -1.81
C ILE A 85 -14.58 -6.77 -2.95
N VAL A 86 -14.85 -7.95 -3.52
CA VAL A 86 -15.81 -8.09 -4.63
C VAL A 86 -17.22 -7.67 -4.20
N GLU A 87 -17.64 -7.99 -2.99
CA GLU A 87 -18.94 -7.57 -2.44
C GLU A 87 -19.05 -6.05 -2.35
N ILE A 88 -18.01 -5.37 -1.83
CA ILE A 88 -17.97 -3.91 -1.74
C ILE A 88 -17.96 -3.29 -3.16
N CYS A 89 -17.18 -3.88 -4.07
CA CYS A 89 -17.03 -3.42 -5.44
C CYS A 89 -18.23 -3.68 -6.35
N GLN A 90 -19.33 -4.25 -5.86
CA GLN A 90 -20.60 -4.29 -6.62
C GLN A 90 -21.06 -2.89 -7.01
N ARG A 91 -20.68 -1.89 -6.21
CA ARG A 91 -20.73 -0.47 -6.60
C ARG A 91 -19.29 0.02 -6.75
N PRO A 92 -19.04 0.96 -7.68
CA PRO A 92 -17.71 1.53 -7.80
C PRO A 92 -17.22 2.06 -6.45
N ALA A 93 -16.08 1.55 -5.99
CA ALA A 93 -15.48 1.92 -4.71
C ALA A 93 -13.99 2.24 -4.92
N SER A 94 -13.49 3.22 -4.19
CA SER A 94 -12.09 3.57 -4.20
C SER A 94 -11.24 2.60 -3.37
N VAL A 95 -9.95 2.54 -3.64
CA VAL A 95 -9.02 1.73 -2.84
C VAL A 95 -9.02 2.16 -1.37
N ALA A 96 -9.22 3.47 -1.10
CA ALA A 96 -9.37 3.98 0.25
C ALA A 96 -10.62 3.45 0.95
N GLU A 97 -11.76 3.46 0.27
CA GLU A 97 -13.03 2.93 0.81
C GLU A 97 -12.93 1.43 1.09
N LEU A 98 -12.23 0.68 0.23
CA LEU A 98 -11.96 -0.74 0.48
C LEU A 98 -11.13 -0.95 1.75
N ALA A 99 -10.11 -0.12 1.99
CA ALA A 99 -9.28 -0.21 3.18
C ALA A 99 -10.10 0.02 4.46
N VAL A 100 -10.98 1.00 4.43
CA VAL A 100 -11.90 1.29 5.54
C VAL A 100 -12.92 0.16 5.72
N GLY A 101 -13.52 -0.31 4.63
CA GLY A 101 -14.56 -1.36 4.68
C GLY A 101 -14.05 -2.73 5.11
N LEU A 102 -12.76 -3.02 4.89
CA LEU A 102 -12.11 -4.26 5.35
C LEU A 102 -11.42 -4.12 6.70
N GLY A 103 -11.14 -2.89 7.16
CA GLY A 103 -10.36 -2.67 8.37
C GLY A 103 -8.89 -3.10 8.25
N VAL A 104 -8.32 -3.10 7.04
CA VAL A 104 -6.93 -3.50 6.78
C VAL A 104 -6.09 -2.36 6.23
N PRO A 105 -4.76 -2.39 6.42
CA PRO A 105 -3.88 -1.35 5.89
C PRO A 105 -4.01 -1.17 4.37
N LEU A 106 -3.94 0.07 3.91
CA LEU A 106 -4.07 0.44 2.51
C LEU A 106 -3.12 -0.35 1.58
N GLY A 107 -1.88 -0.60 2.04
CA GLY A 107 -0.90 -1.38 1.28
C GLY A 107 -1.36 -2.81 1.01
N VAL A 108 -2.03 -3.45 1.97
CA VAL A 108 -2.59 -4.80 1.83
C VAL A 108 -3.72 -4.79 0.81
N VAL A 109 -4.64 -3.82 0.90
CA VAL A 109 -5.74 -3.69 -0.05
C VAL A 109 -5.24 -3.48 -1.47
N ARG A 110 -4.19 -2.67 -1.66
CA ARG A 110 -3.58 -2.46 -2.98
C ARG A 110 -3.06 -3.75 -3.60
N VAL A 111 -2.43 -4.61 -2.80
CA VAL A 111 -1.95 -5.92 -3.26
C VAL A 111 -3.11 -6.83 -3.64
N LEU A 112 -4.10 -6.98 -2.77
CA LEU A 112 -5.27 -7.83 -3.01
C LEU A 112 -6.10 -7.34 -4.21
N ALA A 113 -6.31 -6.03 -4.32
CA ALA A 113 -7.04 -5.44 -5.43
C ALA A 113 -6.29 -5.60 -6.77
N ALA A 114 -4.95 -5.48 -6.75
CA ALA A 114 -4.13 -5.72 -7.94
C ALA A 114 -4.23 -7.18 -8.40
N ASP A 115 -4.22 -8.13 -7.48
CA ASP A 115 -4.40 -9.55 -7.80
C ASP A 115 -5.77 -9.80 -8.47
N LEU A 116 -6.83 -9.26 -7.87
CA LEU A 116 -8.19 -9.40 -8.41
C LEU A 116 -8.38 -8.71 -9.77
N LEU A 117 -7.61 -7.64 -10.05
CA LEU A 117 -7.57 -7.02 -11.37
C LEU A 117 -6.87 -7.91 -12.40
N VAL A 118 -5.74 -8.53 -12.03
CA VAL A 118 -4.99 -9.46 -12.89
C VAL A 118 -5.84 -10.70 -13.19
N ASP A 119 -6.54 -11.22 -12.19
CA ASP A 119 -7.45 -12.37 -12.34
C ASP A 119 -8.74 -12.02 -13.09
N GLY A 120 -8.97 -10.74 -13.39
CA GLY A 120 -10.16 -10.28 -14.12
C GLY A 120 -11.44 -10.25 -13.31
N TYR A 121 -11.37 -10.34 -11.99
CA TYR A 121 -12.53 -10.24 -11.10
C TYR A 121 -12.95 -8.79 -10.80
N LEU A 122 -11.99 -7.88 -10.88
CA LEU A 122 -12.23 -6.44 -10.80
C LEU A 122 -11.89 -5.77 -12.11
N ARG A 123 -12.44 -4.59 -12.32
CA ARG A 123 -12.03 -3.66 -13.38
C ARG A 123 -11.83 -2.28 -12.79
N ARG A 124 -10.91 -1.54 -13.37
CA ARG A 124 -10.77 -0.11 -13.04
C ARG A 124 -11.90 0.66 -13.74
N VAL A 125 -12.56 1.51 -12.98
CA VAL A 125 -13.53 2.46 -13.53
C VAL A 125 -12.76 3.71 -13.90
N GLU A 126 -12.65 3.98 -15.18
CA GLU A 126 -12.11 5.26 -15.64
C GLU A 126 -13.11 6.35 -15.28
N GLN A 127 -12.68 7.28 -14.47
CA GLN A 127 -13.40 8.55 -14.33
C GLN A 127 -13.20 9.24 -15.67
N GLY A 128 -14.25 9.33 -16.46
CA GLY A 128 -14.20 10.06 -17.73
C GLY A 128 -13.60 11.43 -17.49
N GLU A 129 -12.57 11.77 -18.25
CA GLU A 129 -12.01 13.13 -18.20
C GLU A 129 -13.15 14.09 -18.46
N LEU A 130 -13.33 15.04 -17.54
CA LEU A 130 -14.31 16.09 -17.71
C LEU A 130 -13.94 16.85 -18.98
N SER A 131 -14.84 16.88 -19.97
CA SER A 131 -14.60 17.67 -21.15
C SER A 131 -14.45 19.15 -20.78
N ILE A 132 -13.67 19.89 -21.54
CA ILE A 132 -13.46 21.33 -21.33
C ILE A 132 -14.80 22.04 -21.26
N GLU A 133 -15.75 21.67 -22.10
CA GLU A 133 -17.11 22.22 -22.11
C GLU A 133 -17.86 21.97 -20.80
N MET A 134 -17.69 20.81 -20.19
CA MET A 134 -18.29 20.48 -18.89
C MET A 134 -17.67 21.33 -17.78
N ILE A 135 -16.35 21.49 -17.80
CA ILE A 135 -15.62 22.32 -16.83
C ILE A 135 -16.07 23.77 -16.95
N GLU A 136 -16.21 24.29 -18.16
CA GLU A 136 -16.69 25.66 -18.41
C GLU A 136 -18.13 25.85 -17.90
N ARG A 137 -18.99 24.88 -18.15
CA ARG A 137 -20.37 24.91 -17.65
C ARG A 137 -20.43 24.91 -16.13
N ILE A 138 -19.60 24.11 -15.45
CA ILE A 138 -19.49 24.10 -13.99
C ILE A 138 -18.99 25.46 -13.49
N ARG A 139 -17.92 25.98 -14.10
CA ARG A 139 -17.36 27.30 -13.75
C ARG A 139 -18.41 28.41 -13.85
N ASP A 140 -19.16 28.44 -14.95
CA ASP A 140 -20.16 29.48 -15.18
C ASP A 140 -21.33 29.39 -14.21
N ARG A 141 -21.69 28.15 -13.84
CA ARG A 141 -22.71 27.91 -12.83
C ARG A 141 -22.27 28.35 -11.43
N VAL A 142 -21.02 28.09 -11.06
CA VAL A 142 -20.46 28.57 -9.78
C VAL A 142 -20.37 30.09 -9.72
N ARG A 143 -20.04 30.75 -10.85
CA ARG A 143 -19.99 32.22 -10.92
C ARG A 143 -21.37 32.86 -10.85
N ALA A 144 -22.42 32.14 -11.17
CA ALA A 144 -23.81 32.63 -11.15
C ALA A 144 -24.47 32.42 -9.76
N LEU A 145 -23.78 31.79 -8.80
CA LEU A 145 -24.22 31.68 -7.40
C LEU A 145 -23.88 32.91 -6.59
#